data_05320ba2c048f6e186c7c022417f2958
#
_entry.id   05320ba2c048f6e186c7c022417f2958
#
_cell.length_a   1.000
_cell.length_b   1.000
_cell.length_c   1.000
_cell.angle_alpha   90.00
_cell.angle_beta   90.00
_cell.angle_gamma   90.00
#
_symmetry.space_group_name_H-M   'P 1'
#
loop_
_entity.id
_entity.type
_entity.pdbx_description
1 polymer ?
#
loop_
_entity_poly.entity_id
_entity_poly.type
_entity_poly.pdbx_seq_one_letter_code
_entity_poly.pdbx_strand_id
1 'polypeptide(L)'
;MRRSMPLWLLWGVLLLRTLPLAAHEAQTYFETGVRAFTEGKYDEAVTALTQAITSYPHYAQAYYMLGNTYYQQQNYTQARQAFERAVASYPGYAEAHYMLGATLYQQKEFGAAEQAVRQAVTLYPRYEEAYDLLATLAERQGNVAPALEAYRQVLTVNPKNLEARLRLGILLEKTDQLTEAKQAYQQIITQQPQHVEALLRLGILAERQRQPQEALTAYRAVVAQQPDNVEAQYRLAVLYDTQGDIKQAMSAYARVLALQSTHAEAALYLGILQAQQGEDAAAEGSYKKALEAQPDFTEAQYHLALLYKKAQKLQQAVDLLKQVVERQPKNAEAHYNLGVIYVGLKLYRPAVTEFEAXIAVRPDFREAYYSLGVCYEFYLSDIPKALEYYRTFLALGGSDSRVQQLIEQSKRR
;
A
#
# COMPACT_ATOMS: atom_id res chain seq x y z
N MET A 1 -23.07 -23.52 -0.60
CA MET A 1 -22.28 -24.23 -1.64
C MET A 1 -22.26 -25.73 -1.29
N ARG A 2 -22.91 -26.56 -2.11
CA ARG A 2 -22.87 -28.00 -1.91
C ARG A 2 -21.51 -28.51 -2.41
N ARG A 3 -20.60 -28.83 -1.47
CA ARG A 3 -19.35 -29.52 -1.82
C ARG A 3 -19.72 -30.94 -2.25
N SER A 4 -19.39 -31.29 -3.49
CA SER A 4 -19.54 -32.65 -4.00
C SER A 4 -18.68 -33.61 -3.17
N MET A 5 -19.25 -34.68 -2.73
CA MET A 5 -18.54 -35.78 -2.02
C MET A 5 -17.41 -36.30 -2.93
N PRO A 6 -16.19 -36.43 -2.44
CA PRO A 6 -15.11 -36.94 -3.30
C PRO A 6 -15.35 -38.40 -3.70
N LEU A 7 -15.04 -38.69 -4.96
CA LEU A 7 -15.31 -40.00 -5.63
C LEU A 7 -14.68 -41.22 -4.94
N TRP A 8 -13.67 -41.03 -4.08
CA TRP A 8 -13.00 -42.15 -3.40
C TRP A 8 -13.85 -42.80 -2.32
N LEU A 9 -14.90 -42.14 -1.83
CA LEU A 9 -15.85 -42.76 -0.89
C LEU A 9 -16.67 -43.89 -1.55
N LEU A 10 -16.72 -43.95 -2.88
CA LEU A 10 -17.49 -44.98 -3.61
C LEU A 10 -16.70 -46.25 -3.89
N TRP A 11 -15.35 -46.22 -3.78
CA TRP A 11 -14.53 -47.41 -4.05
C TRP A 11 -14.31 -48.32 -2.84
N GLY A 12 -14.64 -47.84 -1.62
CA GLY A 12 -14.47 -48.61 -0.38
C GLY A 12 -15.48 -49.75 -0.20
N VAL A 13 -16.57 -49.72 -0.96
CA VAL A 13 -17.71 -50.66 -0.70
C VAL A 13 -17.54 -52.02 -1.42
N LEU A 14 -16.70 -52.14 -2.43
CA LEU A 14 -16.62 -53.34 -3.27
C LEU A 14 -15.63 -54.42 -2.80
N LEU A 15 -14.76 -54.15 -1.80
CA LEU A 15 -13.75 -55.11 -1.33
C LEU A 15 -14.13 -55.78 0.02
N LEU A 16 -15.37 -55.64 0.46
CA LEU A 16 -15.78 -55.96 1.83
C LEU A 16 -16.15 -57.44 2.10
N ARG A 17 -15.95 -58.36 1.17
CA ARG A 17 -16.44 -59.72 1.36
C ARG A 17 -15.48 -60.70 2.08
N THR A 18 -14.28 -60.29 2.50
CA THR A 18 -13.29 -61.19 3.14
C THR A 18 -12.46 -60.54 4.27
N LEU A 19 -12.95 -59.46 4.86
CA LEU A 19 -12.19 -58.79 5.94
C LEU A 19 -12.46 -59.52 7.31
N PRO A 20 -11.45 -59.57 8.19
CA PRO A 20 -11.68 -60.10 9.55
C PRO A 20 -12.70 -59.23 10.31
N LEU A 21 -13.38 -59.83 11.29
CA LEU A 21 -14.47 -59.21 12.04
C LEU A 21 -14.09 -57.83 12.60
N ALA A 22 -12.86 -57.68 13.09
CA ALA A 22 -12.34 -56.43 13.63
C ALA A 22 -12.29 -55.30 12.56
N ALA A 23 -12.01 -55.65 11.30
CA ALA A 23 -11.98 -54.68 10.21
C ALA A 23 -13.38 -54.18 9.83
N HIS A 24 -14.39 -55.07 9.96
CA HIS A 24 -15.79 -54.71 9.70
C HIS A 24 -16.32 -53.77 10.81
N GLU A 25 -15.99 -54.07 12.08
CA GLU A 25 -16.33 -53.19 13.20
C GLU A 25 -15.66 -51.80 13.04
N ALA A 26 -14.39 -51.79 12.70
CA ALA A 26 -13.64 -50.53 12.45
C ALA A 26 -14.30 -49.70 11.36
N GLN A 27 -14.77 -50.34 10.27
CA GLN A 27 -15.50 -49.67 9.19
C GLN A 27 -16.78 -49.02 9.70
N THR A 28 -17.57 -49.74 10.53
CA THR A 28 -18.82 -49.22 11.09
C THR A 28 -18.57 -47.99 11.97
N TYR A 29 -17.56 -48.07 12.84
CA TYR A 29 -17.17 -46.91 13.67
C TYR A 29 -16.67 -45.76 12.84
N PHE A 30 -15.89 -46.02 11.78
CA PHE A 30 -15.39 -45.01 10.87
C PHE A 30 -16.55 -44.26 10.20
N GLU A 31 -17.53 -45.00 9.63
CA GLU A 31 -18.70 -44.38 8.99
C GLU A 31 -19.52 -43.53 9.97
N THR A 32 -19.66 -43.99 11.21
CA THR A 32 -20.32 -43.27 12.30
C THR A 32 -19.55 -41.95 12.57
N GLY A 33 -18.24 -42.05 12.68
CA GLY A 33 -17.39 -40.88 12.91
C GLY A 33 -17.44 -39.84 11.77
N VAL A 34 -17.42 -40.32 10.52
CA VAL A 34 -17.55 -39.44 9.35
C VAL A 34 -18.91 -38.74 9.35
N ARG A 35 -19.99 -39.47 9.67
CA ARG A 35 -21.34 -38.88 9.77
C ARG A 35 -21.38 -37.81 10.86
N ALA A 36 -20.89 -38.12 12.06
CA ALA A 36 -20.84 -37.16 13.17
C ALA A 36 -20.04 -35.92 12.79
N PHE A 37 -18.90 -36.10 12.11
CA PHE A 37 -18.09 -34.97 11.60
C PHE A 37 -18.89 -34.07 10.64
N THR A 38 -19.61 -34.69 9.69
CA THR A 38 -20.40 -33.92 8.70
C THR A 38 -21.59 -33.18 9.35
N GLU A 39 -22.07 -33.70 10.49
CA GLU A 39 -23.14 -33.07 11.28
C GLU A 39 -22.58 -32.01 12.26
N GLY A 40 -21.25 -31.80 12.31
CA GLY A 40 -20.61 -30.86 13.22
C GLY A 40 -20.52 -31.37 14.66
N LYS A 41 -20.80 -32.64 14.90
CA LYS A 41 -20.76 -33.29 16.23
C LYS A 41 -19.34 -33.82 16.48
N TYR A 42 -18.39 -32.88 16.68
CA TYR A 42 -16.98 -33.27 16.69
C TYR A 42 -16.60 -34.22 17.83
N ASP A 43 -17.20 -34.08 19.02
CA ASP A 43 -16.90 -34.98 20.17
C ASP A 43 -17.36 -36.40 19.89
N GLU A 44 -18.54 -36.54 19.25
CA GLU A 44 -19.04 -37.85 18.82
C GLU A 44 -18.15 -38.45 17.74
N ALA A 45 -17.68 -37.59 16.81
CA ALA A 45 -16.76 -38.02 15.76
C ALA A 45 -15.43 -38.52 16.34
N VAL A 46 -14.85 -37.79 17.33
CA VAL A 46 -13.62 -38.22 18.01
C VAL A 46 -13.83 -39.60 18.65
N THR A 47 -14.95 -39.79 19.37
CA THR A 47 -15.25 -41.05 20.04
C THR A 47 -15.30 -42.18 19.04
N ALA A 48 -16.12 -42.04 17.98
CA ALA A 48 -16.32 -43.12 17.00
C ALA A 48 -15.01 -43.40 16.22
N LEU A 49 -14.27 -42.34 15.79
CA LEU A 49 -13.02 -42.54 15.05
C LEU A 49 -11.94 -43.21 15.93
N THR A 50 -11.92 -42.90 17.23
CA THR A 50 -11.01 -43.56 18.18
C THR A 50 -11.35 -45.05 18.32
N GLN A 51 -12.66 -45.40 18.33
CA GLN A 51 -13.11 -46.81 18.33
C GLN A 51 -12.67 -47.52 17.04
N ALA A 52 -12.79 -46.85 15.89
CA ALA A 52 -12.33 -47.40 14.61
C ALA A 52 -10.82 -47.73 14.64
N ILE A 53 -10.01 -46.82 15.18
CA ILE A 53 -8.56 -46.99 15.32
C ILE A 53 -8.22 -48.11 16.32
N THR A 54 -8.98 -48.20 17.41
CA THR A 54 -8.78 -49.24 18.41
C THR A 54 -9.06 -50.63 17.82
N SER A 55 -10.13 -50.73 16.99
CA SER A 55 -10.47 -51.99 16.31
C SER A 55 -9.48 -52.32 15.17
N TYR A 56 -8.91 -51.29 14.49
CA TYR A 56 -7.95 -51.52 13.42
C TYR A 56 -6.85 -50.43 13.49
N PRO A 57 -5.70 -50.74 14.17
CA PRO A 57 -4.67 -49.75 14.49
C PRO A 57 -3.90 -49.15 13.31
N HIS A 58 -4.02 -49.68 12.08
CA HIS A 58 -3.38 -49.17 10.89
C HIS A 58 -4.36 -48.47 9.94
N TYR A 59 -5.53 -48.05 10.46
CA TYR A 59 -6.59 -47.43 9.65
C TYR A 59 -6.25 -45.97 9.32
N ALA A 60 -5.47 -45.75 8.26
CA ALA A 60 -4.96 -44.42 7.86
C ALA A 60 -6.10 -43.43 7.67
N GLN A 61 -7.22 -43.81 7.03
CA GLN A 61 -8.35 -42.92 6.79
C GLN A 61 -9.03 -42.49 8.12
N ALA A 62 -9.08 -43.39 9.12
CA ALA A 62 -9.64 -43.04 10.43
C ALA A 62 -8.75 -42.04 11.16
N TYR A 63 -7.42 -42.20 11.09
CA TYR A 63 -6.48 -41.21 11.62
C TYR A 63 -6.61 -39.87 10.90
N TYR A 64 -6.76 -39.91 9.58
CA TYR A 64 -6.94 -38.70 8.78
C TYR A 64 -8.22 -37.94 9.19
N MET A 65 -9.32 -38.65 9.33
CA MET A 65 -10.60 -38.05 9.75
C MET A 65 -10.53 -37.54 11.19
N LEU A 66 -9.83 -38.26 12.07
CA LEU A 66 -9.62 -37.83 13.45
C LEU A 66 -8.79 -36.55 13.47
N GLY A 67 -7.74 -36.47 12.65
CA GLY A 67 -6.94 -35.27 12.50
C GLY A 67 -7.77 -34.06 12.01
N ASN A 68 -8.63 -34.30 11.01
CA ASN A 68 -9.54 -33.25 10.49
C ASN A 68 -10.51 -32.81 11.60
N THR A 69 -11.00 -33.72 12.42
CA THR A 69 -11.90 -33.40 13.52
C THR A 69 -11.24 -32.51 14.55
N TYR A 70 -10.03 -32.86 14.97
CA TYR A 70 -9.23 -32.02 15.89
C TYR A 70 -8.87 -30.68 15.27
N TYR A 71 -8.57 -30.66 13.96
CA TYR A 71 -8.25 -29.41 13.25
C TYR A 71 -9.44 -28.44 13.29
N GLN A 72 -10.67 -28.94 13.05
CA GLN A 72 -11.90 -28.15 13.15
C GLN A 72 -12.13 -27.62 14.57
N GLN A 73 -11.76 -28.41 15.57
CA GLN A 73 -11.82 -27.99 16.99
C GLN A 73 -10.66 -27.05 17.37
N GLN A 74 -9.77 -26.71 16.41
CA GLN A 74 -8.55 -25.91 16.60
C GLN A 74 -7.56 -26.56 17.58
N ASN A 75 -7.69 -27.86 17.81
CA ASN A 75 -6.78 -28.61 18.65
C ASN A 75 -5.62 -29.13 17.79
N TYR A 76 -4.72 -28.22 17.45
CA TYR A 76 -3.67 -28.49 16.46
C TYR A 76 -2.65 -29.53 16.94
N THR A 77 -2.43 -29.65 18.26
CA THR A 77 -1.53 -30.66 18.81
C THR A 77 -2.04 -32.08 18.54
N GLN A 78 -3.33 -32.35 18.84
CA GLN A 78 -3.92 -33.64 18.57
C GLN A 78 -4.14 -33.89 17.07
N ALA A 79 -4.48 -32.84 16.32
CA ALA A 79 -4.59 -32.93 14.86
C ALA A 79 -3.26 -33.39 14.24
N ARG A 80 -2.15 -32.77 14.64
CA ARG A 80 -0.81 -33.14 14.20
C ARG A 80 -0.51 -34.62 14.46
N GLN A 81 -0.72 -35.05 15.69
CA GLN A 81 -0.46 -36.45 16.07
C GLN A 81 -1.28 -37.45 15.21
N ALA A 82 -2.54 -37.09 14.96
CA ALA A 82 -3.43 -37.95 14.15
C ALA A 82 -2.94 -37.97 12.67
N PHE A 83 -2.56 -36.82 12.10
CA PHE A 83 -2.04 -36.78 10.72
C PHE A 83 -0.70 -37.49 10.59
N GLU A 84 0.18 -37.38 11.61
CA GLU A 84 1.44 -38.13 11.63
C GLU A 84 1.18 -39.65 11.64
N ARG A 85 0.18 -40.10 12.37
CA ARG A 85 -0.22 -41.51 12.37
C ARG A 85 -0.85 -41.91 11.02
N ALA A 86 -1.60 -41.03 10.39
CA ALA A 86 -2.18 -41.32 9.06
C ALA A 86 -1.07 -41.54 8.02
N VAL A 87 -0.08 -40.66 7.96
CA VAL A 87 1.03 -40.79 6.99
C VAL A 87 1.97 -41.95 7.34
N ALA A 88 2.12 -42.28 8.64
CA ALA A 88 2.90 -43.45 9.05
C ALA A 88 2.19 -44.76 8.63
N SER A 89 0.83 -44.78 8.72
CA SER A 89 0.03 -45.94 8.31
C SER A 89 -0.06 -46.08 6.78
N TYR A 90 -0.06 -44.95 6.06
CA TYR A 90 -0.07 -44.94 4.60
C TYR A 90 0.79 -43.77 4.09
N PRO A 91 2.07 -44.02 3.79
CA PRO A 91 2.98 -42.96 3.34
C PRO A 91 2.60 -42.28 2.03
N GLY A 92 1.77 -42.91 1.21
CA GLY A 92 1.26 -42.34 -0.05
C GLY A 92 0.02 -41.46 0.10
N TYR A 93 -0.38 -41.10 1.34
CA TYR A 93 -1.60 -40.35 1.58
C TYR A 93 -1.36 -38.84 1.41
N ALA A 94 -1.49 -38.37 0.17
CA ALA A 94 -1.18 -36.95 -0.17
C ALA A 94 -1.98 -35.95 0.65
N GLU A 95 -3.30 -36.21 0.86
CA GLU A 95 -4.18 -35.33 1.64
C GLU A 95 -3.75 -35.25 3.10
N ALA A 96 -3.27 -36.38 3.66
CA ALA A 96 -2.79 -36.41 5.05
C ALA A 96 -1.49 -35.60 5.18
N HIS A 97 -0.59 -35.70 4.21
CA HIS A 97 0.62 -34.85 4.17
C HIS A 97 0.28 -33.35 4.07
N TYR A 98 -0.70 -33.01 3.23
CA TYR A 98 -1.17 -31.62 3.10
C TYR A 98 -1.76 -31.11 4.42
N MET A 99 -2.66 -31.90 5.05
CA MET A 99 -3.29 -31.49 6.31
C MET A 99 -2.28 -31.43 7.47
N LEU A 100 -1.27 -32.30 7.45
CA LEU A 100 -0.15 -32.20 8.41
C LEU A 100 0.57 -30.86 8.21
N GLY A 101 0.87 -30.49 6.96
CA GLY A 101 1.49 -29.21 6.64
C GLY A 101 0.62 -28.02 7.07
N ALA A 102 -0.68 -28.08 6.79
CA ALA A 102 -1.62 -27.03 7.20
C ALA A 102 -1.67 -26.89 8.75
N THR A 103 -1.61 -28.03 9.45
CA THR A 103 -1.60 -28.04 10.92
C THR A 103 -0.31 -27.41 11.47
N LEU A 104 0.83 -27.79 10.90
CA LEU A 104 2.14 -27.24 11.27
C LEU A 104 2.21 -25.73 10.97
N TYR A 105 1.57 -25.28 9.89
CA TYR A 105 1.45 -23.85 9.57
C TYR A 105 0.71 -23.11 10.71
N GLN A 106 -0.40 -23.67 11.20
CA GLN A 106 -1.13 -23.07 12.33
C GLN A 106 -0.29 -23.01 13.60
N GLN A 107 0.60 -24.01 13.78
CA GLN A 107 1.54 -24.05 14.92
C GLN A 107 2.78 -23.16 14.68
N LYS A 108 2.86 -22.49 13.53
CA LYS A 108 3.96 -21.62 13.12
C LYS A 108 5.30 -22.38 12.91
N GLU A 109 5.23 -23.68 12.71
CA GLU A 109 6.40 -24.52 12.38
C GLU A 109 6.59 -24.55 10.86
N PHE A 110 6.94 -23.39 10.27
CA PHE A 110 6.89 -23.19 8.83
C PHE A 110 7.83 -24.11 8.02
N GLY A 111 9.00 -24.41 8.54
CA GLY A 111 9.93 -25.35 7.87
C GLY A 111 9.39 -26.76 7.78
N ALA A 112 8.85 -27.28 8.89
CA ALA A 112 8.21 -28.61 8.92
C ALA A 112 6.95 -28.63 8.05
N ALA A 113 6.17 -27.56 8.09
CA ALA A 113 4.97 -27.41 7.24
C ALA A 113 5.35 -27.53 5.77
N GLU A 114 6.40 -26.81 5.34
CA GLU A 114 6.86 -26.84 3.95
C GLU A 114 7.26 -28.26 3.53
N GLN A 115 8.00 -28.98 4.38
CA GLN A 115 8.40 -30.37 4.09
C GLN A 115 7.19 -31.27 3.88
N ALA A 116 6.19 -31.17 4.76
CA ALA A 116 4.97 -31.99 4.66
C ALA A 116 4.19 -31.67 3.38
N VAL A 117 4.02 -30.38 3.05
CA VAL A 117 3.28 -29.97 1.84
C VAL A 117 4.04 -30.38 0.57
N ARG A 118 5.37 -30.31 0.56
CA ARG A 118 6.17 -30.79 -0.57
C ARG A 118 5.97 -32.28 -0.82
N GLN A 119 5.83 -33.09 0.24
CA GLN A 119 5.46 -34.49 0.07
C GLN A 119 4.09 -34.64 -0.59
N ALA A 120 3.12 -33.84 -0.18
CA ALA A 120 1.78 -33.88 -0.77
C ALA A 120 1.82 -33.62 -2.28
N VAL A 121 2.55 -32.60 -2.75
CA VAL A 121 2.63 -32.30 -4.19
C VAL A 121 3.49 -33.30 -4.97
N THR A 122 4.46 -33.93 -4.30
CA THR A 122 5.23 -35.03 -4.90
C THR A 122 4.32 -36.25 -5.19
N LEU A 123 3.44 -36.55 -4.23
CA LEU A 123 2.50 -37.68 -4.33
C LEU A 123 1.34 -37.36 -5.29
N TYR A 124 0.87 -36.11 -5.29
CA TYR A 124 -0.22 -35.66 -6.16
C TYR A 124 0.15 -34.34 -6.83
N PRO A 125 0.76 -34.38 -8.04
CA PRO A 125 1.26 -33.17 -8.72
C PRO A 125 0.21 -32.17 -9.20
N ARG A 126 -1.08 -32.49 -9.09
CA ARG A 126 -2.16 -31.57 -9.44
C ARG A 126 -2.93 -31.08 -8.19
N TYR A 127 -2.24 -30.98 -7.07
CA TYR A 127 -2.84 -30.60 -5.80
C TYR A 127 -2.79 -29.06 -5.64
N GLU A 128 -3.83 -28.39 -6.14
CA GLU A 128 -3.93 -26.92 -6.17
C GLU A 128 -3.72 -26.30 -4.78
N GLU A 129 -4.48 -26.79 -3.76
CA GLU A 129 -4.44 -26.22 -2.41
C GLU A 129 -3.06 -26.39 -1.75
N ALA A 130 -2.35 -27.46 -2.11
CA ALA A 130 -1.00 -27.69 -1.57
C ALA A 130 0.00 -26.68 -2.16
N TYR A 131 -0.09 -26.39 -3.45
CA TYR A 131 0.74 -25.35 -4.05
C TYR A 131 0.40 -23.96 -3.49
N ASP A 132 -0.88 -23.67 -3.22
CA ASP A 132 -1.28 -22.41 -2.62
C ASP A 132 -0.69 -22.25 -1.21
N LEU A 133 -0.68 -23.35 -0.44
CA LEU A 133 -0.06 -23.33 0.89
C LEU A 133 1.46 -23.17 0.79
N LEU A 134 2.13 -23.79 -0.21
CA LEU A 134 3.56 -23.59 -0.44
C LEU A 134 3.86 -22.11 -0.77
N ALA A 135 3.03 -21.48 -1.59
CA ALA A 135 3.18 -20.07 -1.91
C ALA A 135 3.06 -19.20 -0.65
N THR A 136 2.03 -19.48 0.17
CA THR A 136 1.79 -18.77 1.44
C THR A 136 2.98 -18.95 2.41
N LEU A 137 3.50 -20.17 2.52
CA LEU A 137 4.66 -20.48 3.38
C LEU A 137 5.89 -19.70 2.91
N ALA A 138 6.14 -19.68 1.59
CA ALA A 138 7.26 -18.95 1.01
C ALA A 138 7.16 -17.45 1.26
N GLU A 139 5.95 -16.86 1.10
CA GLU A 139 5.71 -15.46 1.41
C GLU A 139 5.98 -15.13 2.89
N ARG A 140 5.52 -15.99 3.80
CA ARG A 140 5.74 -15.83 5.25
C ARG A 140 7.23 -15.86 5.61
N GLN A 141 8.01 -16.64 4.87
CA GLN A 141 9.46 -16.75 5.06
C GLN A 141 10.24 -15.67 4.32
N GLY A 142 9.58 -14.85 3.51
CA GLY A 142 10.23 -13.84 2.67
C GLY A 142 10.93 -14.42 1.44
N ASN A 143 10.60 -15.66 1.07
CA ASN A 143 11.25 -16.38 -0.03
C ASN A 143 10.47 -16.13 -1.34
N VAL A 144 10.83 -15.07 -2.04
CA VAL A 144 10.08 -14.57 -3.20
C VAL A 144 10.08 -15.57 -4.37
N ALA A 145 11.25 -16.12 -4.75
CA ALA A 145 11.33 -17.00 -5.92
C ALA A 145 10.51 -18.30 -5.74
N PRO A 146 10.58 -19.00 -4.58
CA PRO A 146 9.68 -20.13 -4.33
C PRO A 146 8.19 -19.75 -4.33
N ALA A 147 7.84 -18.56 -3.84
CA ALA A 147 6.44 -18.11 -3.84
C ALA A 147 5.93 -17.91 -5.26
N LEU A 148 6.72 -17.24 -6.12
CA LEU A 148 6.38 -17.04 -7.53
C LEU A 148 6.17 -18.39 -8.24
N GLU A 149 7.10 -19.34 -8.02
CA GLU A 149 7.00 -20.67 -8.64
C GLU A 149 5.74 -21.41 -8.16
N ALA A 150 5.45 -21.35 -6.87
CA ALA A 150 4.27 -22.03 -6.31
C ALA A 150 2.96 -21.47 -6.91
N TYR A 151 2.84 -20.12 -7.01
CA TYR A 151 1.65 -19.52 -7.64
C TYR A 151 1.55 -19.91 -9.12
N ARG A 152 2.67 -20.01 -9.85
CA ARG A 152 2.65 -20.50 -11.23
C ARG A 152 2.15 -21.94 -11.31
N GLN A 153 2.52 -22.78 -10.33
CA GLN A 153 1.99 -24.15 -10.26
C GLN A 153 0.49 -24.18 -9.97
N VAL A 154 0.00 -23.33 -9.05
CA VAL A 154 -1.46 -23.17 -8.84
C VAL A 154 -2.14 -22.89 -10.18
N LEU A 155 -1.62 -21.94 -10.95
CA LEU A 155 -2.22 -21.52 -12.22
C LEU A 155 -2.03 -22.55 -13.35
N THR A 156 -1.04 -23.44 -13.25
CA THR A 156 -0.89 -24.57 -14.14
C THR A 156 -1.99 -25.60 -13.91
N VAL A 157 -2.30 -25.85 -12.62
CA VAL A 157 -3.37 -26.79 -12.22
C VAL A 157 -4.75 -26.18 -12.51
N ASN A 158 -4.93 -24.90 -12.14
CA ASN A 158 -6.20 -24.19 -12.27
C ASN A 158 -5.99 -22.79 -12.87
N PRO A 159 -5.98 -22.66 -14.20
CA PRO A 159 -5.80 -21.36 -14.86
C PRO A 159 -6.88 -20.31 -14.54
N LYS A 160 -8.00 -20.73 -13.93
CA LYS A 160 -9.10 -19.82 -13.59
C LYS A 160 -9.00 -19.31 -12.14
N ASN A 161 -7.96 -19.67 -11.39
CA ASN A 161 -7.79 -19.20 -10.01
C ASN A 161 -7.36 -17.74 -10.04
N LEU A 162 -8.33 -16.82 -9.92
CA LEU A 162 -8.07 -15.37 -9.97
C LEU A 162 -7.30 -14.88 -8.73
N GLU A 163 -7.53 -15.51 -7.57
CA GLU A 163 -6.80 -15.12 -6.35
C GLU A 163 -5.30 -15.41 -6.48
N ALA A 164 -4.95 -16.60 -6.94
CA ALA A 164 -3.55 -16.96 -7.16
C ALA A 164 -2.92 -16.04 -8.23
N ARG A 165 -3.67 -15.70 -9.29
CA ARG A 165 -3.18 -14.79 -10.33
C ARG A 165 -2.96 -13.38 -9.78
N LEU A 166 -3.85 -12.91 -8.90
CA LEU A 166 -3.70 -11.61 -8.25
C LEU A 166 -2.46 -11.60 -7.35
N ARG A 167 -2.30 -12.64 -6.52
CA ARG A 167 -1.12 -12.77 -5.65
C ARG A 167 0.18 -12.81 -6.46
N LEU A 168 0.18 -13.57 -7.55
CA LEU A 168 1.33 -13.62 -8.47
C LEU A 168 1.65 -12.22 -8.99
N GLY A 169 0.64 -11.48 -9.46
CA GLY A 169 0.81 -10.11 -9.98
C GLY A 169 1.41 -9.17 -8.93
N ILE A 170 0.89 -9.21 -7.70
CA ILE A 170 1.39 -8.37 -6.60
C ILE A 170 2.86 -8.69 -6.31
N LEU A 171 3.20 -9.96 -6.29
CA LEU A 171 4.57 -10.40 -6.01
C LEU A 171 5.54 -9.99 -7.14
N LEU A 172 5.07 -10.07 -8.39
CA LEU A 172 5.83 -9.60 -9.56
C LEU A 172 6.06 -8.09 -9.50
N GLU A 173 5.05 -7.30 -9.04
CA GLU A 173 5.22 -5.85 -8.80
C GLU A 173 6.33 -5.59 -7.79
N LYS A 174 6.32 -6.30 -6.68
CA LYS A 174 7.29 -6.13 -5.59
C LYS A 174 8.73 -6.42 -6.06
N THR A 175 8.88 -7.27 -7.06
CA THR A 175 10.19 -7.64 -7.61
C THR A 175 10.52 -6.90 -8.92
N ASP A 176 9.75 -5.85 -9.21
CA ASP A 176 9.93 -4.96 -10.38
C ASP A 176 9.78 -5.67 -11.74
N GLN A 177 9.09 -6.82 -11.76
CA GLN A 177 8.76 -7.54 -12.99
C GLN A 177 7.42 -7.02 -13.54
N LEU A 178 7.42 -5.73 -13.92
CA LEU A 178 6.18 -4.97 -14.18
C LEU A 178 5.41 -5.46 -15.39
N THR A 179 6.11 -5.95 -16.43
CA THR A 179 5.45 -6.46 -17.65
C THR A 179 4.63 -7.72 -17.34
N GLU A 180 5.22 -8.66 -16.60
CA GLU A 180 4.52 -9.88 -16.19
C GLU A 180 3.37 -9.58 -15.23
N ALA A 181 3.58 -8.63 -14.30
CA ALA A 181 2.52 -8.19 -13.38
C ALA A 181 1.33 -7.63 -14.16
N LYS A 182 1.60 -6.76 -15.15
CA LYS A 182 0.55 -6.18 -16.03
C LYS A 182 -0.23 -7.29 -16.75
N GLN A 183 0.47 -8.29 -17.30
CA GLN A 183 -0.16 -9.43 -17.96
C GLN A 183 -1.07 -10.21 -17.00
N ALA A 184 -0.61 -10.45 -15.78
CA ALA A 184 -1.41 -11.15 -14.77
C ALA A 184 -2.72 -10.41 -14.48
N TYR A 185 -2.64 -9.09 -14.24
CA TYR A 185 -3.84 -8.30 -13.98
C TYR A 185 -4.76 -8.20 -15.20
N GLN A 186 -4.20 -8.09 -16.41
CA GLN A 186 -5.00 -8.07 -17.65
C GLN A 186 -5.77 -9.38 -17.84
N GLN A 187 -5.16 -10.52 -17.50
CA GLN A 187 -5.84 -11.81 -17.55
C GLN A 187 -6.99 -11.89 -16.54
N ILE A 188 -6.84 -11.24 -15.36
CA ILE A 188 -7.94 -11.15 -14.39
C ILE A 188 -9.11 -10.37 -14.99
N ILE A 189 -8.86 -9.17 -15.53
CA ILE A 189 -9.96 -8.35 -16.07
C ILE A 189 -10.54 -8.91 -17.36
N THR A 190 -9.82 -9.78 -18.08
CA THR A 190 -10.37 -10.51 -19.21
C THR A 190 -11.45 -11.51 -18.75
N GLN A 191 -11.23 -12.17 -17.60
CA GLN A 191 -12.19 -13.12 -17.04
C GLN A 191 -13.26 -12.41 -16.20
N GLN A 192 -12.89 -11.35 -15.49
CA GLN A 192 -13.78 -10.59 -14.62
C GLN A 192 -13.51 -9.09 -14.80
N PRO A 193 -14.19 -8.45 -15.79
CA PRO A 193 -13.93 -7.05 -16.14
C PRO A 193 -14.13 -6.04 -15.00
N GLN A 194 -14.88 -6.42 -13.97
CA GLN A 194 -15.19 -5.54 -12.83
C GLN A 194 -14.34 -5.86 -11.58
N HIS A 195 -13.21 -6.55 -11.75
CA HIS A 195 -12.35 -6.93 -10.63
C HIS A 195 -11.59 -5.68 -10.14
N VAL A 196 -12.12 -5.06 -9.09
CA VAL A 196 -11.66 -3.75 -8.61
C VAL A 196 -10.16 -3.72 -8.28
N GLU A 197 -9.66 -4.73 -7.53
CA GLU A 197 -8.23 -4.75 -7.14
C GLU A 197 -7.32 -4.82 -8.37
N ALA A 198 -7.66 -5.66 -9.36
CA ALA A 198 -6.85 -5.76 -10.58
C ALA A 198 -6.88 -4.47 -11.39
N LEU A 199 -8.05 -3.81 -11.48
CA LEU A 199 -8.16 -2.51 -12.16
C LEU A 199 -7.32 -1.45 -11.44
N LEU A 200 -7.39 -1.41 -10.11
CA LEU A 200 -6.61 -0.45 -9.31
C LEU A 200 -5.10 -0.68 -9.52
N ARG A 201 -4.66 -1.95 -9.48
CA ARG A 201 -3.26 -2.31 -9.73
C ARG A 201 -2.80 -1.93 -11.13
N LEU A 202 -3.64 -2.15 -12.14
CA LEU A 202 -3.33 -1.74 -13.53
C LEU A 202 -3.14 -0.22 -13.62
N GLY A 203 -3.98 0.55 -12.93
CA GLY A 203 -3.85 2.00 -12.89
C GLY A 203 -2.52 2.42 -12.26
N ILE A 204 -2.15 1.82 -11.13
CA ILE A 204 -0.89 2.11 -10.43
C ILE A 204 0.31 1.76 -11.33
N LEU A 205 0.27 0.60 -12.01
CA LEU A 205 1.33 0.19 -12.94
C LEU A 205 1.45 1.17 -14.10
N ALA A 206 0.32 1.62 -14.64
CA ALA A 206 0.30 2.60 -15.73
C ALA A 206 0.94 3.92 -15.31
N GLU A 207 0.69 4.38 -14.07
CA GLU A 207 1.36 5.56 -13.51
C GLU A 207 2.88 5.36 -13.46
N ARG A 208 3.33 4.22 -12.91
CA ARG A 208 4.77 3.90 -12.82
C ARG A 208 5.44 3.85 -14.19
N GLN A 209 4.70 3.45 -15.22
CA GLN A 209 5.18 3.37 -16.60
C GLN A 209 4.97 4.68 -17.39
N ARG A 210 4.49 5.73 -16.74
CA ARG A 210 4.22 7.05 -17.33
C ARG A 210 3.19 6.96 -18.47
N GLN A 211 2.15 6.16 -18.25
CA GLN A 211 1.05 5.94 -19.20
C GLN A 211 -0.26 6.53 -18.61
N PRO A 212 -0.40 7.87 -18.58
CA PRO A 212 -1.50 8.50 -17.85
C PRO A 212 -2.89 8.16 -18.42
N GLN A 213 -3.02 7.91 -19.70
CA GLN A 213 -4.34 7.58 -20.30
C GLN A 213 -4.79 6.18 -19.89
N GLU A 214 -3.86 5.23 -19.80
CA GLU A 214 -4.17 3.88 -19.28
C GLU A 214 -4.56 3.95 -17.81
N ALA A 215 -3.81 4.75 -17.01
CA ALA A 215 -4.10 4.95 -15.59
C ALA A 215 -5.52 5.56 -15.41
N LEU A 216 -5.83 6.60 -16.19
CA LEU A 216 -7.12 7.27 -16.16
C LEU A 216 -8.26 6.29 -16.45
N THR A 217 -8.10 5.47 -17.50
CA THR A 217 -9.10 4.46 -17.88
C THR A 217 -9.32 3.46 -16.75
N ALA A 218 -8.25 2.98 -16.15
CA ALA A 218 -8.31 1.99 -15.07
C ALA A 218 -9.02 2.56 -13.82
N TYR A 219 -8.61 3.76 -13.38
CA TYR A 219 -9.22 4.36 -12.17
C TYR A 219 -10.67 4.77 -12.40
N ARG A 220 -11.04 5.23 -13.61
CA ARG A 220 -12.44 5.48 -13.96
C ARG A 220 -13.27 4.20 -13.84
N ALA A 221 -12.72 3.07 -14.28
CA ALA A 221 -13.40 1.78 -14.15
C ALA A 221 -13.57 1.39 -12.67
N VAL A 222 -12.55 1.67 -11.82
CA VAL A 222 -12.66 1.43 -10.36
C VAL A 222 -13.81 2.27 -9.77
N VAL A 223 -13.83 3.59 -10.02
CA VAL A 223 -14.84 4.45 -9.41
C VAL A 223 -16.24 4.22 -9.98
N ALA A 224 -16.35 3.66 -11.20
CA ALA A 224 -17.64 3.24 -11.74
C ALA A 224 -18.22 2.06 -10.94
N GLN A 225 -17.38 1.17 -10.41
CA GLN A 225 -17.80 0.04 -9.57
C GLN A 225 -17.91 0.43 -8.09
N GLN A 226 -16.97 1.24 -7.63
CA GLN A 226 -16.88 1.67 -6.23
C GLN A 226 -16.70 3.20 -6.18
N PRO A 227 -17.81 3.97 -6.28
CA PRO A 227 -17.73 5.43 -6.23
C PRO A 227 -17.15 5.99 -4.93
N ASP A 228 -17.11 5.17 -3.88
CA ASP A 228 -16.56 5.53 -2.56
C ASP A 228 -15.12 5.03 -2.37
N ASN A 229 -14.46 4.56 -3.42
CA ASN A 229 -13.06 4.14 -3.34
C ASN A 229 -12.16 5.38 -3.26
N VAL A 230 -11.73 5.73 -2.05
CA VAL A 230 -10.97 6.94 -1.76
C VAL A 230 -9.65 6.98 -2.55
N GLU A 231 -8.93 5.85 -2.61
CA GLU A 231 -7.65 5.79 -3.33
C GLU A 231 -7.82 6.09 -4.81
N ALA A 232 -8.79 5.45 -5.47
CA ALA A 232 -9.03 5.68 -6.90
C ALA A 232 -9.48 7.12 -7.17
N GLN A 233 -10.34 7.69 -6.32
CA GLN A 233 -10.76 9.09 -6.44
C GLN A 233 -9.55 10.04 -6.30
N TYR A 234 -8.68 9.78 -5.32
CA TYR A 234 -7.49 10.62 -5.11
C TYR A 234 -6.53 10.52 -6.29
N ARG A 235 -6.27 9.30 -6.79
CA ARG A 235 -5.39 9.11 -7.95
C ARG A 235 -5.95 9.77 -9.22
N LEU A 236 -7.27 9.72 -9.42
CA LEU A 236 -7.92 10.45 -10.50
C LEU A 236 -7.71 11.95 -10.35
N ALA A 237 -7.85 12.50 -9.13
CA ALA A 237 -7.66 13.91 -8.87
C ALA A 237 -6.23 14.34 -9.26
N VAL A 238 -5.22 13.56 -8.83
CA VAL A 238 -3.81 13.82 -9.15
C VAL A 238 -3.58 13.76 -10.67
N LEU A 239 -4.16 12.79 -11.36
CA LEU A 239 -4.01 12.66 -12.83
C LEU A 239 -4.63 13.86 -13.55
N TYR A 240 -5.84 14.28 -13.18
CA TYR A 240 -6.48 15.46 -13.77
C TYR A 240 -5.64 16.72 -13.53
N ASP A 241 -5.11 16.86 -12.30
CA ASP A 241 -4.25 18.00 -11.93
C ASP A 241 -2.99 18.03 -12.81
N THR A 242 -2.28 16.92 -12.94
CA THR A 242 -1.05 16.82 -13.74
C THR A 242 -1.33 17.05 -15.24
N GLN A 243 -2.54 16.76 -15.71
CA GLN A 243 -2.94 17.01 -17.10
C GLN A 243 -3.47 18.44 -17.32
N GLY A 244 -3.59 19.22 -16.25
CA GLY A 244 -4.10 20.59 -16.32
C GLY A 244 -5.61 20.68 -16.42
N ASP A 245 -6.34 19.58 -16.17
CA ASP A 245 -7.81 19.61 -16.14
C ASP A 245 -8.25 20.03 -14.74
N ILE A 246 -8.15 21.35 -14.49
CA ILE A 246 -8.35 21.92 -13.16
C ILE A 246 -9.75 21.63 -12.63
N LYS A 247 -10.76 21.72 -13.49
CA LYS A 247 -12.16 21.50 -13.10
C LYS A 247 -12.38 20.07 -12.58
N GLN A 248 -11.91 19.07 -13.33
CA GLN A 248 -12.04 17.67 -12.92
C GLN A 248 -11.19 17.37 -11.68
N ALA A 249 -9.98 17.95 -11.60
CA ALA A 249 -9.11 17.78 -10.44
C ALA A 249 -9.79 18.30 -9.17
N MET A 250 -10.32 19.53 -9.20
CA MET A 250 -11.00 20.11 -8.04
C MET A 250 -12.22 19.28 -7.62
N SER A 251 -13.01 18.83 -8.59
CA SER A 251 -14.19 17.97 -8.32
C SER A 251 -13.77 16.65 -7.64
N ALA A 252 -12.71 16.02 -8.16
CA ALA A 252 -12.23 14.74 -7.63
C ALA A 252 -11.60 14.91 -6.21
N TYR A 253 -10.80 15.95 -5.98
CA TYR A 253 -10.29 16.23 -4.62
C TYR A 253 -11.44 16.50 -3.64
N ALA A 254 -12.45 17.27 -4.05
CA ALA A 254 -13.62 17.54 -3.22
C ALA A 254 -14.36 16.23 -2.90
N ARG A 255 -14.45 15.31 -3.86
CA ARG A 255 -15.05 13.99 -3.63
C ARG A 255 -14.25 13.18 -2.60
N VAL A 256 -12.91 13.20 -2.70
CA VAL A 256 -12.04 12.55 -1.68
C VAL A 256 -12.37 13.09 -0.29
N LEU A 257 -12.49 14.42 -0.15
CA LEU A 257 -12.78 15.06 1.15
C LEU A 257 -14.18 14.77 1.66
N ALA A 258 -15.14 14.57 0.75
CA ALA A 258 -16.49 14.15 1.13
C ALA A 258 -16.51 12.72 1.69
N LEU A 259 -15.62 11.86 1.19
CA LEU A 259 -15.50 10.47 1.64
C LEU A 259 -14.60 10.34 2.88
N GLN A 260 -13.51 11.11 2.92
CA GLN A 260 -12.53 11.08 4.02
C GLN A 260 -12.09 12.52 4.30
N SER A 261 -12.79 13.18 5.21
CA SER A 261 -12.57 14.59 5.55
C SER A 261 -11.18 14.88 6.10
N THR A 262 -10.47 13.85 6.59
CA THR A 262 -9.13 13.95 7.16
C THR A 262 -8.01 13.68 6.14
N HIS A 263 -8.30 13.68 4.84
CA HIS A 263 -7.28 13.45 3.79
C HIS A 263 -6.50 14.74 3.55
N ALA A 264 -5.39 14.90 4.28
CA ALA A 264 -4.64 16.16 4.32
C ALA A 264 -4.13 16.60 2.94
N GLU A 265 -3.57 15.67 2.15
CA GLU A 265 -3.05 15.99 0.81
C GLU A 265 -4.15 16.46 -0.14
N ALA A 266 -5.33 15.80 -0.12
CA ALA A 266 -6.44 16.21 -0.97
C ALA A 266 -6.90 17.64 -0.61
N ALA A 267 -6.92 17.95 0.68
CA ALA A 267 -7.28 19.31 1.13
C ALA A 267 -6.23 20.34 0.68
N LEU A 268 -4.95 20.00 0.79
CA LEU A 268 -3.86 20.88 0.33
C LEU A 268 -3.98 21.17 -1.18
N TYR A 269 -4.07 20.11 -2.00
CA TYR A 269 -4.07 20.30 -3.46
C TYR A 269 -5.37 20.99 -3.94
N LEU A 270 -6.50 20.71 -3.32
CA LEU A 270 -7.73 21.46 -3.59
C LEU A 270 -7.52 22.95 -3.30
N GLY A 271 -6.92 23.28 -2.15
CA GLY A 271 -6.63 24.66 -1.77
C GLY A 271 -5.70 25.36 -2.77
N ILE A 272 -4.66 24.66 -3.24
CA ILE A 272 -3.74 25.19 -4.24
C ILE A 272 -4.51 25.54 -5.53
N LEU A 273 -5.34 24.63 -6.03
CA LEU A 273 -6.12 24.87 -7.25
C LEU A 273 -7.12 26.01 -7.06
N GLN A 274 -7.80 26.07 -5.90
CA GLN A 274 -8.72 27.16 -5.57
C GLN A 274 -7.99 28.52 -5.57
N ALA A 275 -6.78 28.58 -4.96
CA ALA A 275 -5.98 29.81 -4.94
C ALA A 275 -5.57 30.25 -6.35
N GLN A 276 -5.22 29.29 -7.22
CA GLN A 276 -4.88 29.56 -8.63
C GLN A 276 -6.07 30.12 -9.40
N GLN A 277 -7.30 29.71 -9.04
CA GLN A 277 -8.52 30.23 -9.66
C GLN A 277 -9.00 31.56 -9.02
N GLY A 278 -8.25 32.07 -8.02
CA GLY A 278 -8.63 33.29 -7.31
C GLY A 278 -9.71 33.10 -6.25
N GLU A 279 -10.03 31.85 -5.90
CA GLU A 279 -11.03 31.50 -4.90
C GLU A 279 -10.38 31.50 -3.49
N ASP A 280 -9.84 32.66 -3.08
CA ASP A 280 -8.98 32.76 -1.90
C ASP A 280 -9.65 32.31 -0.60
N ALA A 281 -10.95 32.60 -0.42
CA ALA A 281 -11.68 32.17 0.79
C ALA A 281 -11.87 30.66 0.85
N ALA A 282 -12.14 30.03 -0.30
CA ALA A 282 -12.23 28.57 -0.39
C ALA A 282 -10.87 27.93 -0.14
N ALA A 283 -9.81 28.50 -0.72
CA ALA A 283 -8.43 28.03 -0.52
C ALA A 283 -8.03 28.08 0.96
N GLU A 284 -8.35 29.18 1.66
CA GLU A 284 -8.11 29.30 3.11
C GLU A 284 -8.78 28.15 3.87
N GLY A 285 -10.05 27.85 3.53
CA GLY A 285 -10.80 26.75 4.14
C GLY A 285 -10.14 25.41 3.90
N SER A 286 -9.70 25.16 2.68
CA SER A 286 -9.05 23.89 2.30
C SER A 286 -7.69 23.71 3.02
N TYR A 287 -6.86 24.76 3.07
CA TYR A 287 -5.59 24.69 3.81
C TYR A 287 -5.80 24.44 5.30
N LYS A 288 -6.83 25.07 5.89
CA LYS A 288 -7.17 24.84 7.30
C LYS A 288 -7.58 23.39 7.55
N LYS A 289 -8.38 22.79 6.65
CA LYS A 289 -8.75 21.37 6.73
C LYS A 289 -7.50 20.48 6.67
N ALA A 290 -6.56 20.80 5.78
CA ALA A 290 -5.29 20.06 5.71
C ALA A 290 -4.55 20.11 7.05
N LEU A 291 -4.53 21.27 7.71
CA LEU A 291 -3.85 21.46 9.00
C LEU A 291 -4.64 20.88 10.18
N GLU A 292 -5.97 20.81 10.09
CA GLU A 292 -6.79 20.08 11.08
C GLU A 292 -6.49 18.57 11.03
N ALA A 293 -6.31 18.04 9.83
CA ALA A 293 -5.96 16.62 9.62
C ALA A 293 -4.50 16.34 10.02
N GLN A 294 -3.59 17.27 9.67
CA GLN A 294 -2.16 17.11 9.95
C GLN A 294 -1.58 18.47 10.36
N PRO A 295 -1.53 18.80 11.66
CA PRO A 295 -1.10 20.12 12.13
C PRO A 295 0.32 20.52 11.75
N ASP A 296 1.21 19.55 11.52
CA ASP A 296 2.61 19.78 11.14
C ASP A 296 2.87 19.69 9.62
N PHE A 297 1.83 19.77 8.80
CA PHE A 297 1.95 19.69 7.33
C PHE A 297 2.57 21.01 6.79
N THR A 298 3.88 21.05 6.72
CA THR A 298 4.65 22.27 6.39
C THR A 298 4.25 22.87 5.04
N GLU A 299 3.89 22.04 4.06
CA GLU A 299 3.47 22.53 2.75
C GLU A 299 2.15 23.31 2.84
N ALA A 300 1.20 22.79 3.64
CA ALA A 300 -0.07 23.49 3.87
C ALA A 300 0.14 24.77 4.66
N GLN A 301 1.04 24.77 5.68
CA GLN A 301 1.42 25.97 6.43
C GLN A 301 2.01 27.04 5.49
N TYR A 302 2.89 26.62 4.58
CA TYR A 302 3.53 27.50 3.62
C TYR A 302 2.50 28.16 2.69
N HIS A 303 1.62 27.37 2.07
CA HIS A 303 0.62 27.91 1.14
C HIS A 303 -0.39 28.82 1.85
N LEU A 304 -0.81 28.47 3.07
CA LEU A 304 -1.69 29.32 3.87
C LEU A 304 -1.00 30.64 4.22
N ALA A 305 0.30 30.59 4.54
CA ALA A 305 1.08 31.80 4.83
C ALA A 305 1.17 32.72 3.62
N LEU A 306 1.39 32.16 2.41
CA LEU A 306 1.39 32.95 1.19
C LEU A 306 0.02 33.61 0.92
N LEU A 307 -1.05 32.88 1.20
CA LEU A 307 -2.41 33.40 1.09
C LEU A 307 -2.64 34.55 2.08
N TYR A 308 -2.18 34.40 3.33
CA TYR A 308 -2.25 35.47 4.35
C TYR A 308 -1.39 36.66 3.98
N LYS A 309 -0.20 36.46 3.39
CA LYS A 309 0.64 37.54 2.89
C LYS A 309 -0.12 38.34 1.82
N LYS A 310 -0.74 37.66 0.85
CA LYS A 310 -1.57 38.27 -0.20
C LYS A 310 -2.73 39.08 0.42
N ALA A 311 -3.35 38.57 1.46
CA ALA A 311 -4.48 39.20 2.16
C ALA A 311 -4.04 40.28 3.18
N GLN A 312 -2.74 40.61 3.25
CA GLN A 312 -2.15 41.56 4.20
C GLN A 312 -2.33 41.16 5.68
N LYS A 313 -2.61 39.88 5.95
CA LYS A 313 -2.64 39.31 7.30
C LYS A 313 -1.22 38.92 7.73
N LEU A 314 -0.32 39.93 7.81
CA LEU A 314 1.13 39.70 7.87
C LEU A 314 1.57 38.92 9.12
N GLN A 315 0.96 39.20 10.29
CA GLN A 315 1.36 38.51 11.54
C GLN A 315 1.03 37.02 11.46
N GLN A 316 -0.17 36.66 10.95
CA GLN A 316 -0.57 35.26 10.78
C GLN A 316 0.36 34.54 9.82
N ALA A 317 0.80 35.22 8.74
CA ALA A 317 1.76 34.66 7.80
C ALA A 317 3.13 34.39 8.44
N VAL A 318 3.60 35.32 9.31
CA VAL A 318 4.86 35.13 10.06
C VAL A 318 4.78 33.88 10.95
N ASP A 319 3.66 33.76 11.70
CA ASP A 319 3.51 32.65 12.65
C ASP A 319 3.59 31.28 11.96
N LEU A 320 3.02 31.17 10.76
CA LEU A 320 3.07 29.93 9.96
C LEU A 320 4.48 29.74 9.35
N LEU A 321 5.07 30.76 8.74
CA LEU A 321 6.39 30.62 8.11
C LEU A 321 7.50 30.32 9.11
N LYS A 322 7.40 30.84 10.33
CA LYS A 322 8.33 30.47 11.42
C LYS A 322 8.31 28.96 11.66
N GLN A 323 7.12 28.36 11.72
CA GLN A 323 7.00 26.91 11.89
C GLN A 323 7.61 26.17 10.70
N VAL A 324 7.41 26.68 9.47
CA VAL A 324 7.97 26.07 8.26
C VAL A 324 9.51 26.10 8.33
N VAL A 325 10.13 27.27 8.59
CA VAL A 325 11.60 27.36 8.60
C VAL A 325 12.23 26.62 9.78
N GLU A 326 11.52 26.50 10.91
CA GLU A 326 11.97 25.69 12.04
C GLU A 326 12.04 24.21 11.69
N ARG A 327 11.03 23.68 10.97
CA ARG A 327 10.99 22.27 10.57
C ARG A 327 11.83 21.99 9.33
N GLN A 328 11.92 22.97 8.42
CA GLN A 328 12.64 22.85 7.16
C GLN A 328 13.65 23.99 7.02
N PRO A 329 14.77 23.95 7.80
CA PRO A 329 15.76 25.06 7.76
C PRO A 329 16.44 25.26 6.42
N LYS A 330 16.30 24.30 5.49
CA LYS A 330 16.85 24.41 4.12
C LYS A 330 15.80 24.85 3.10
N ASN A 331 14.65 25.35 3.55
CA ASN A 331 13.61 25.85 2.64
C ASN A 331 13.88 27.32 2.29
N ALA A 332 14.64 27.54 1.20
CA ALA A 332 15.05 28.88 0.77
C ALA A 332 13.85 29.78 0.48
N GLU A 333 12.77 29.22 -0.14
CA GLU A 333 11.56 30.00 -0.45
C GLU A 333 10.84 30.49 0.80
N ALA A 334 10.80 29.64 1.85
CA ALA A 334 10.16 30.01 3.11
C ALA A 334 10.95 31.12 3.81
N HIS A 335 12.28 31.04 3.86
CA HIS A 335 13.13 32.10 4.39
C HIS A 335 12.93 33.41 3.64
N TYR A 336 12.95 33.34 2.30
CA TYR A 336 12.75 34.53 1.47
C TYR A 336 11.40 35.21 1.74
N ASN A 337 10.30 34.40 1.76
CA ASN A 337 8.96 34.95 2.01
C ASN A 337 8.82 35.51 3.40
N LEU A 338 9.43 34.88 4.41
CA LEU A 338 9.43 35.39 5.78
C LEU A 338 10.16 36.74 5.87
N GLY A 339 11.31 36.86 5.18
CA GLY A 339 12.05 38.11 5.05
C GLY A 339 11.21 39.22 4.42
N VAL A 340 10.52 38.93 3.32
CA VAL A 340 9.62 39.89 2.64
C VAL A 340 8.52 40.38 3.60
N ILE A 341 7.92 39.46 4.36
CA ILE A 341 6.85 39.81 5.31
C ILE A 341 7.41 40.67 6.45
N TYR A 342 8.63 40.38 6.93
CA TYR A 342 9.26 41.18 7.96
C TYR A 342 9.51 42.60 7.47
N VAL A 343 9.92 42.80 6.17
CA VAL A 343 10.03 44.15 5.60
C VAL A 343 8.68 44.88 5.64
N GLY A 344 7.59 44.19 5.28
CA GLY A 344 6.22 44.73 5.35
C GLY A 344 5.81 45.12 6.77
N LEU A 345 6.32 44.42 7.78
CA LEU A 345 6.10 44.74 9.19
C LEU A 345 7.12 45.74 9.76
N LYS A 346 8.03 46.27 8.91
CA LYS A 346 9.10 47.18 9.30
C LYS A 346 10.11 46.56 10.29
N LEU A 347 10.22 45.25 10.29
CA LEU A 347 11.15 44.48 11.12
C LEU A 347 12.41 44.16 10.28
N TYR A 348 13.22 45.24 10.01
CA TYR A 348 14.27 45.16 9.00
C TYR A 348 15.43 44.21 9.37
N ARG A 349 15.87 44.21 10.65
CA ARG A 349 16.94 43.31 11.08
C ARG A 349 16.53 41.83 11.00
N PRO A 350 15.35 41.44 11.50
CA PRO A 350 14.83 40.06 11.23
C PRO A 350 14.73 39.73 9.74
N ALA A 351 14.30 40.68 8.90
CA ALA A 351 14.23 40.49 7.44
C ALA A 351 15.59 40.12 6.87
N VAL A 352 16.64 40.88 7.24
CA VAL A 352 18.02 40.64 6.80
C VAL A 352 18.46 39.21 7.18
N THR A 353 18.22 38.82 8.45
CA THR A 353 18.57 37.47 8.93
C THR A 353 17.95 36.38 8.05
N GLU A 354 16.68 36.56 7.68
CA GLU A 354 15.99 35.58 6.84
C GLU A 354 16.50 35.56 5.41
N PHE A 355 16.77 36.73 4.84
CA PHE A 355 17.34 36.80 3.49
C PHE A 355 18.77 36.20 3.46
N GLU A 356 19.57 36.42 4.51
CA GLU A 356 20.92 35.82 4.63
C GLU A 356 20.81 34.31 4.75
N ALA A 357 19.83 33.82 5.48
CA ALA A 357 19.54 32.39 5.49
C ALA A 357 19.18 31.87 4.09
N UNK A 358 18.47 32.63 3.32
CA UNK A 358 18.14 32.31 2.18
C UNK A 358 19.13 32.13 1.38
N ILE A 359 20.11 33.03 1.25
CA ILE A 359 21.26 32.91 0.30
C ILE A 359 22.27 31.85 0.76
N ALA A 360 22.33 31.57 2.04
CA ALA A 360 23.14 30.47 2.58
C ALA A 360 22.65 29.11 2.07
N VAL A 361 21.35 28.94 1.92
CA VAL A 361 20.74 27.69 1.41
C VAL A 361 20.85 27.64 -0.12
N ARG A 362 20.55 28.76 -0.79
CA ARG A 362 20.56 28.87 -2.27
C ARG A 362 21.34 30.09 -2.70
N PRO A 363 22.66 29.97 -2.93
CA PRO A 363 23.56 31.11 -3.24
C PRO A 363 23.27 31.83 -4.55
N ASP A 364 22.46 31.27 -5.44
CA ASP A 364 22.06 31.90 -6.69
C ASP A 364 20.68 32.56 -6.62
N PHE A 365 20.13 32.74 -5.40
CA PHE A 365 18.79 33.33 -5.21
C PHE A 365 18.88 34.87 -5.37
N ARG A 366 18.88 35.30 -6.61
CA ARG A 366 19.11 36.67 -7.04
C ARG A 366 18.22 37.70 -6.32
N GLU A 367 16.94 37.39 -6.16
CA GLU A 367 15.94 38.29 -5.54
C GLU A 367 16.25 38.56 -4.06
N ALA A 368 16.88 37.61 -3.37
CA ALA A 368 17.28 37.82 -1.97
C ALA A 368 18.44 38.82 -1.87
N TYR A 369 19.41 38.78 -2.79
CA TYR A 369 20.48 39.75 -2.84
C TYR A 369 19.95 41.18 -3.10
N TYR A 370 18.98 41.30 -4.00
CA TYR A 370 18.32 42.58 -4.23
C TYR A 370 17.65 43.09 -2.96
N SER A 371 16.89 42.22 -2.28
CA SER A 371 16.16 42.56 -1.04
C SER A 371 17.12 42.97 0.09
N LEU A 372 18.27 42.26 0.21
CA LEU A 372 19.30 42.61 1.18
C LEU A 372 19.86 44.00 0.87
N GLY A 373 20.18 44.29 -0.42
CA GLY A 373 20.63 45.58 -0.86
C GLY A 373 19.65 46.70 -0.48
N VAL A 374 18.35 46.48 -0.76
CA VAL A 374 17.28 47.42 -0.41
C VAL A 374 17.22 47.62 1.13
N CYS A 375 17.32 46.56 1.90
CA CYS A 375 17.26 46.65 3.38
C CYS A 375 18.43 47.50 3.91
N TYR A 376 19.65 47.27 3.42
CA TYR A 376 20.81 48.00 3.89
C TYR A 376 20.82 49.46 3.38
N GLU A 377 20.38 49.72 2.15
CA GLU A 377 20.35 51.08 1.57
C GLU A 377 19.31 51.96 2.27
N PHE A 378 18.05 51.51 2.32
CA PHE A 378 16.93 52.38 2.68
C PHE A 378 16.54 52.30 4.16
N TYR A 379 16.83 51.20 4.84
CA TYR A 379 16.31 51.01 6.19
C TYR A 379 17.38 50.90 7.29
N LEU A 380 18.59 50.46 6.91
CA LEU A 380 19.68 50.30 7.88
C LEU A 380 20.81 51.31 7.67
N SER A 381 20.74 52.11 6.57
CA SER A 381 21.67 53.20 6.25
C SER A 381 23.14 52.73 6.14
N ASP A 382 23.34 51.51 5.58
CA ASP A 382 24.69 50.95 5.36
C ASP A 382 24.92 50.78 3.85
N ILE A 383 25.31 51.89 3.22
CA ILE A 383 25.53 51.95 1.76
C ILE A 383 26.65 50.99 1.30
N PRO A 384 27.81 50.90 2.01
CA PRO A 384 28.83 49.94 1.59
C PRO A 384 28.30 48.48 1.49
N LYS A 385 27.54 48.07 2.48
CA LYS A 385 26.97 46.70 2.51
C LYS A 385 25.87 46.53 1.46
N ALA A 386 25.06 47.55 1.24
CA ALA A 386 24.07 47.55 0.16
C ALA A 386 24.73 47.32 -1.21
N LEU A 387 25.86 48.06 -1.48
CA LEU A 387 26.59 47.92 -2.73
C LEU A 387 27.15 46.51 -2.94
N GLU A 388 27.63 45.86 -1.86
CA GLU A 388 28.12 44.49 -1.92
C GLU A 388 27.02 43.53 -2.43
N TYR A 389 25.83 43.59 -1.83
CA TYR A 389 24.72 42.74 -2.23
C TYR A 389 24.21 43.08 -3.64
N TYR A 390 24.16 44.37 -3.99
CA TYR A 390 23.74 44.76 -5.34
C TYR A 390 24.70 44.29 -6.42
N ARG A 391 26.04 44.29 -6.16
CA ARG A 391 27.03 43.76 -7.10
C ARG A 391 26.76 42.26 -7.36
N THR A 392 26.45 41.48 -6.29
CA THR A 392 26.12 40.07 -6.41
C THR A 392 24.82 39.88 -7.21
N PHE A 393 23.79 40.69 -6.92
CA PHE A 393 22.52 40.68 -7.67
C PHE A 393 22.78 40.84 -9.18
N LEU A 394 23.61 41.86 -9.58
CA LEU A 394 23.91 42.06 -10.99
C LEU A 394 24.76 40.91 -11.57
N ALA A 395 25.72 40.40 -10.82
CA ALA A 395 26.57 39.27 -11.24
C ALA A 395 25.74 38.00 -11.50
N LEU A 396 24.62 37.80 -10.79
CA LEU A 396 23.68 36.71 -10.98
C LEU A 396 22.66 36.99 -12.11
N GLY A 397 22.91 38.04 -12.93
CA GLY A 397 22.05 38.37 -14.07
C GLY A 397 20.85 39.24 -13.72
N GLY A 398 20.86 39.84 -12.56
CA GLY A 398 19.86 40.85 -12.19
C GLY A 398 19.99 42.09 -13.02
N SER A 399 18.90 42.85 -13.23
CA SER A 399 18.91 44.09 -13.99
C SER A 399 18.06 45.13 -13.27
N ASP A 400 18.68 46.23 -12.90
CA ASP A 400 18.02 47.40 -12.29
C ASP A 400 18.90 48.63 -12.59
N SER A 401 18.37 49.60 -13.35
CA SER A 401 19.10 50.77 -13.80
C SER A 401 19.53 51.66 -12.63
N ARG A 402 18.71 51.79 -11.59
CA ARG A 402 19.03 52.55 -10.38
C ARG A 402 20.25 51.95 -9.66
N VAL A 403 20.23 50.60 -9.49
CA VAL A 403 21.33 49.87 -8.85
C VAL A 403 22.63 50.06 -9.65
N GLN A 404 22.55 49.96 -11.00
CA GLN A 404 23.70 50.13 -11.87
C GLN A 404 24.31 51.53 -11.70
N GLN A 405 23.47 52.59 -11.71
CA GLN A 405 23.89 53.97 -11.51
C GLN A 405 24.53 54.15 -10.12
N LEU A 406 23.92 53.59 -9.08
CA LEU A 406 24.45 53.70 -7.71
C LEU A 406 25.86 53.10 -7.61
N ILE A 407 26.07 51.93 -8.22
CA ILE A 407 27.39 51.28 -8.24
C ILE A 407 28.40 52.14 -9.02
N GLU A 408 28.02 52.69 -10.18
CA GLU A 408 28.91 53.53 -10.96
C GLU A 408 29.31 54.81 -10.21
N GLN A 409 28.36 55.45 -9.54
CA GLN A 409 28.64 56.64 -8.70
C GLN A 409 29.61 56.31 -7.55
N SER A 410 29.47 55.09 -6.97
CA SER A 410 30.33 54.66 -5.86
C SER A 410 31.78 54.44 -6.28
N LYS A 411 32.04 54.17 -7.57
CA LYS A 411 33.41 54.01 -8.12
C LYS A 411 34.13 55.36 -8.33
N ARG A 412 33.38 56.47 -8.37
CA ARG A 412 33.91 57.80 -8.64
C ARG A 412 34.28 58.56 -7.36
N ARG A 413 33.91 58.03 -6.21
CA ARG A 413 34.24 58.53 -4.87
C ARG A 413 35.40 57.75 -4.26
#